data_ec040c12b56f65f43d6a93e4b93b6a46
#
_entry.id   ec040c12b56f65f43d6a93e4b93b6a46
#
_cell.length_a   1.000
_cell.length_b   1.000
_cell.length_c   1.000
_cell.angle_alpha   90.00
_cell.angle_beta   90.00
_cell.angle_gamma   90.00
#
_symmetry.space_group_name_H-M   'P 1'
#
loop_
_entity.id
_entity.type
_entity.pdbx_description
1 polymer ?
#
loop_
_entity_poly.entity_id
_entity_poly.type
_entity_poly.pdbx_seq_one_letter_code
_entity_poly.pdbx_strand_id
1 'polypeptide(L)'
;PAAGLDTFQDYCAQAGWHTAASLDQVQVFYNEDPDAVPIETDPAAELENIRRSVGKPMVRSYLALLLICLLEVAQQCWQLLRDPVDTLANANGLLSYTAYLPLLVLILASLFSYRRWLRRASAAAEAGLSLPDLRSARGLSVLVIVWSVLLIAGVFASLSRSTGMVLLTMGMLLFLALTCFLADTARKSLQHLRCPPWANVLVMAGICVAMFVGGMAGLFALVMHNAGTGWLEDRPPAETYTYHGTTWSVYHDPIPLRVEDLVEVDYDRWSTEADVDRSPLAVHGTYRQNARLGDGDLPELRYEIVTVQNSFLYDLCKRDFIQWVERDNDQLPEEYWDVYQPVDPAPWGAEEVLQRYRSGEPVNQFLLCWPGRMAEVDLPWDWDLTADQMALIGETLREA
;
A
#
# COMPACT_ATOMS: atom_id res chain seq x y z
N PRO A 1 22.86 -9.31 32.80
CA PRO A 1 22.10 -9.92 33.90
C PRO A 1 21.93 -8.89 34.99
N ALA A 2 20.71 -8.80 35.60
CA ALA A 2 20.48 -7.93 36.72
C ALA A 2 21.37 -8.37 37.87
N ALA A 3 21.99 -7.43 38.56
CA ALA A 3 22.80 -7.75 39.73
C ALA A 3 21.89 -8.48 40.75
N GLY A 4 22.28 -9.71 41.14
CA GLY A 4 21.50 -10.57 42.03
C GLY A 4 20.65 -11.66 41.36
N LEU A 5 20.66 -11.78 40.01
CA LEU A 5 19.92 -12.83 39.32
C LEU A 5 20.46 -14.23 39.71
N ASP A 6 21.77 -14.40 39.73
CA ASP A 6 22.40 -15.67 40.11
C ASP A 6 22.00 -16.05 41.54
N THR A 7 22.02 -15.07 42.47
CA THR A 7 21.59 -15.28 43.86
C THR A 7 20.11 -15.66 43.95
N PHE A 8 19.25 -15.04 43.12
CA PHE A 8 17.84 -15.39 43.10
C PHE A 8 17.59 -16.78 42.55
N GLN A 9 18.31 -17.19 41.51
CA GLN A 9 18.23 -18.54 40.96
C GLN A 9 18.70 -19.58 41.95
N ASP A 10 19.78 -19.28 42.73
CA ASP A 10 20.25 -20.15 43.78
C ASP A 10 19.22 -20.35 44.91
N TYR A 11 18.52 -19.30 45.31
CA TYR A 11 17.44 -19.43 46.31
C TYR A 11 16.26 -20.26 45.74
N CYS A 12 15.89 -20.05 44.48
CA CYS A 12 14.84 -20.87 43.84
C CYS A 12 15.25 -22.33 43.77
N ALA A 13 16.50 -22.62 43.44
CA ALA A 13 17.03 -23.99 43.38
C ALA A 13 17.02 -24.67 44.75
N GLN A 14 17.37 -23.94 45.82
CA GLN A 14 17.28 -24.45 47.21
C GLN A 14 15.84 -24.77 47.61
N ALA A 15 14.86 -24.07 47.05
CA ALA A 15 13.42 -24.32 47.23
C ALA A 15 12.85 -25.38 46.30
N GLY A 16 13.69 -26.09 45.51
CA GLY A 16 13.29 -27.15 44.59
C GLY A 16 12.83 -26.65 43.21
N TRP A 17 12.97 -25.36 42.91
CA TRP A 17 12.61 -24.77 41.62
C TRP A 17 13.81 -24.74 40.68
N HIS A 18 13.70 -25.38 39.53
CA HIS A 18 14.73 -25.45 38.51
C HIS A 18 14.47 -24.46 37.38
N THR A 19 15.51 -23.74 36.94
CA THR A 19 15.40 -22.81 35.82
C THR A 19 15.26 -23.57 34.51
N ALA A 20 14.11 -23.45 33.85
CA ALA A 20 13.84 -24.02 32.53
C ALA A 20 14.32 -23.11 31.38
N ALA A 21 14.12 -21.80 31.51
CA ALA A 21 14.59 -20.83 30.55
C ALA A 21 14.79 -19.45 31.19
N SER A 22 15.76 -18.71 30.68
CA SER A 22 16.03 -17.33 31.08
C SER A 22 16.10 -16.46 29.84
N LEU A 23 15.18 -15.55 29.68
CA LEU A 23 15.11 -14.63 28.54
C LEU A 23 14.97 -13.20 29.07
N ASP A 24 16.08 -12.49 29.12
CA ASP A 24 16.17 -11.09 29.57
C ASP A 24 15.55 -10.89 30.97
N GLN A 25 14.34 -10.31 31.05
CA GLN A 25 13.62 -10.08 32.31
C GLN A 25 12.64 -11.21 32.67
N VAL A 26 12.48 -12.21 31.82
CA VAL A 26 11.55 -13.32 32.03
C VAL A 26 12.37 -14.56 32.40
N GLN A 27 12.08 -15.12 33.58
CA GLN A 27 12.65 -16.37 34.06
C GLN A 27 11.52 -17.41 34.12
N VAL A 28 11.78 -18.60 33.62
CA VAL A 28 10.82 -19.70 33.68
C VAL A 28 11.43 -20.78 34.59
N PHE A 29 10.67 -21.12 35.61
CA PHE A 29 11.04 -22.16 36.55
C PHE A 29 10.06 -23.32 36.48
N TYR A 30 10.50 -24.51 36.78
CA TYR A 30 9.67 -25.69 36.97
C TYR A 30 10.01 -26.41 38.27
N ASN A 31 9.04 -27.11 38.81
CA ASN A 31 9.22 -27.99 39.97
C ASN A 31 8.55 -29.32 39.62
N GLU A 32 9.17 -30.43 40.01
CA GLU A 32 8.64 -31.78 39.80
C GLU A 32 7.59 -32.16 40.84
N ASP A 33 7.54 -31.45 41.98
CA ASP A 33 6.52 -31.61 43.02
C ASP A 33 5.28 -30.79 42.67
N PRO A 34 4.13 -31.43 42.45
CA PRO A 34 2.89 -30.72 42.14
C PRO A 34 2.36 -29.87 43.32
N ASP A 35 2.76 -30.18 44.54
CA ASP A 35 2.36 -29.47 45.75
C ASP A 35 3.42 -28.42 46.20
N ALA A 36 4.42 -28.14 45.36
CA ALA A 36 5.45 -27.17 45.67
C ALA A 36 4.87 -25.77 45.92
N VAL A 37 5.36 -25.12 46.95
CA VAL A 37 4.93 -23.72 47.25
C VAL A 37 5.36 -22.80 46.12
N PRO A 38 4.48 -21.99 45.54
CA PRO A 38 4.83 -21.03 44.48
C PRO A 38 5.96 -20.08 44.93
N ILE A 39 6.82 -19.67 43.97
CA ILE A 39 7.91 -18.73 44.21
C ILE A 39 7.39 -17.39 44.75
N GLU A 40 6.26 -16.92 44.20
CA GLU A 40 5.55 -15.74 44.70
C GLU A 40 4.26 -16.16 45.39
N THR A 41 4.14 -15.85 46.65
CA THR A 41 2.97 -16.16 47.50
C THR A 41 2.09 -14.97 47.75
N ASP A 42 2.55 -13.73 47.41
CA ASP A 42 1.78 -12.51 47.55
C ASP A 42 1.17 -12.10 46.20
N PRO A 43 -0.17 -12.20 46.06
CA PRO A 43 -0.84 -11.82 44.79
C PRO A 43 -0.64 -10.36 44.41
N ALA A 44 -0.39 -9.44 45.36
CA ALA A 44 -0.13 -8.05 45.04
C ALA A 44 1.26 -7.85 44.45
N ALA A 45 2.28 -8.55 44.96
CA ALA A 45 3.63 -8.55 44.40
C ALA A 45 3.66 -9.20 43.01
N GLU A 46 2.97 -10.33 42.83
CA GLU A 46 2.81 -11.00 41.55
C GLU A 46 2.17 -10.08 40.49
N LEU A 47 1.07 -9.39 40.84
CA LEU A 47 0.40 -8.46 39.92
C LEU A 47 1.32 -7.31 39.51
N GLU A 48 2.06 -6.70 40.44
CA GLU A 48 2.98 -5.61 40.09
C GLU A 48 4.15 -6.09 39.23
N ASN A 49 4.65 -7.31 39.47
CA ASN A 49 5.68 -7.91 38.64
C ASN A 49 5.19 -8.17 37.21
N ILE A 50 3.99 -8.74 37.03
CA ILE A 50 3.38 -8.93 35.71
C ILE A 50 3.15 -7.57 35.03
N ARG A 51 2.63 -6.60 35.77
CA ARG A 51 2.39 -5.25 35.26
C ARG A 51 3.65 -4.56 34.78
N ARG A 52 4.75 -4.71 35.52
CA ARG A 52 6.05 -4.09 35.20
C ARG A 52 6.78 -4.79 34.07
N SER A 53 6.86 -6.12 34.11
CA SER A 53 7.64 -6.91 33.16
C SER A 53 6.96 -7.10 31.81
N VAL A 54 5.65 -7.31 31.79
CA VAL A 54 4.88 -7.60 30.56
C VAL A 54 3.88 -6.50 30.24
N GLY A 55 3.08 -6.06 31.23
CA GLY A 55 1.95 -5.17 30.99
C GLY A 55 2.33 -3.80 30.42
N LYS A 56 3.27 -3.10 31.08
CA LYS A 56 3.69 -1.75 30.64
C LYS A 56 4.39 -1.78 29.26
N PRO A 57 5.35 -2.69 28.98
CA PRO A 57 5.96 -2.80 27.67
C PRO A 57 4.94 -3.18 26.58
N MET A 58 4.09 -4.15 26.84
CA MET A 58 3.04 -4.60 25.91
C MET A 58 2.08 -3.46 25.55
N VAL A 59 1.58 -2.70 26.54
CA VAL A 59 0.67 -1.57 26.28
C VAL A 59 1.35 -0.49 25.47
N ARG A 60 2.63 -0.17 25.76
CA ARG A 60 3.39 0.82 24.97
C ARG A 60 3.57 0.37 23.51
N SER A 61 3.92 -0.90 23.30
CA SER A 61 4.07 -1.45 21.94
C SER A 61 2.74 -1.44 21.18
N TYR A 62 1.64 -1.82 21.81
CA TYR A 62 0.32 -1.78 21.18
C TYR A 62 -0.17 -0.36 20.90
N LEU A 63 0.13 0.62 21.76
CA LEU A 63 -0.20 2.01 21.50
C LEU A 63 0.64 2.58 20.34
N ALA A 64 1.93 2.24 20.27
CA ALA A 64 2.76 2.64 19.14
C ALA A 64 2.26 2.01 17.83
N LEU A 65 1.92 0.72 17.84
CA LEU A 65 1.37 0.04 16.68
C LEU A 65 -0.01 0.59 16.28
N LEU A 66 -0.86 0.94 17.26
CA LEU A 66 -2.14 1.61 17.03
C LEU A 66 -1.95 2.95 16.33
N LEU A 67 -0.99 3.75 16.79
CA LEU A 67 -0.67 5.03 16.16
C LEU A 67 -0.23 4.83 14.70
N ILE A 68 0.65 3.86 14.44
CA ILE A 68 1.09 3.54 13.07
C ILE A 68 -0.12 3.15 12.21
N CYS A 69 -0.98 2.23 12.68
CA CYS A 69 -2.18 1.83 11.95
C CYS A 69 -3.12 3.01 11.65
N LEU A 70 -3.29 3.93 12.61
CA LEU A 70 -4.12 5.11 12.41
C LEU A 70 -3.51 6.08 11.38
N LEU A 71 -2.19 6.27 11.40
CA LEU A 71 -1.49 7.08 10.40
C LEU A 71 -1.63 6.49 9.00
N GLU A 72 -1.48 5.17 8.86
CA GLU A 72 -1.65 4.46 7.60
C GLU A 72 -3.09 4.58 7.06
N VAL A 73 -4.10 4.38 7.93
CA VAL A 73 -5.50 4.57 7.54
C VAL A 73 -5.76 6.01 7.12
N ALA A 74 -5.22 6.99 7.85
CA ALA A 74 -5.36 8.40 7.50
C ALA A 74 -4.70 8.71 6.14
N GLN A 75 -3.51 8.16 5.88
CA GLN A 75 -2.83 8.30 4.60
C GLN A 75 -3.64 7.69 3.45
N GLN A 76 -4.21 6.50 3.66
CA GLN A 76 -5.06 5.84 2.68
C GLN A 76 -6.34 6.64 2.38
N CYS A 77 -7.00 7.16 3.42
CA CYS A 77 -8.13 8.06 3.23
C CYS A 77 -7.73 9.33 2.45
N TRP A 78 -6.56 9.87 2.74
CA TRP A 78 -6.03 11.01 2.01
C TRP A 78 -5.79 10.71 0.54
N GLN A 79 -5.20 9.55 0.21
CA GLN A 79 -4.99 9.11 -1.17
C GLN A 79 -6.32 8.94 -1.91
N LEU A 80 -7.31 8.28 -1.28
CA LEU A 80 -8.64 8.12 -1.85
C LEU A 80 -9.34 9.46 -2.16
N LEU A 81 -9.11 10.48 -1.36
CA LEU A 81 -9.69 11.82 -1.59
C LEU A 81 -8.93 12.62 -2.63
N ARG A 82 -7.64 12.35 -2.80
CA ARG A 82 -6.76 13.09 -3.71
C ARG A 82 -6.74 12.50 -5.12
N ASP A 83 -6.87 11.20 -5.22
CA ASP A 83 -6.75 10.42 -6.45
C ASP A 83 -7.68 9.20 -6.37
N PRO A 84 -8.99 9.42 -6.43
CA PRO A 84 -9.99 8.36 -6.29
C PRO A 84 -10.01 7.39 -7.46
N VAL A 85 -9.73 7.84 -8.69
CA VAL A 85 -9.81 7.02 -9.91
C VAL A 85 -8.80 5.88 -9.80
N ASP A 86 -7.52 6.19 -9.67
CA ASP A 86 -6.46 5.18 -9.58
C ASP A 86 -6.57 4.35 -8.30
N THR A 87 -6.93 4.98 -7.17
CA THR A 87 -7.10 4.28 -5.90
C THR A 87 -8.22 3.25 -5.95
N LEU A 88 -9.36 3.57 -6.57
CA LEU A 88 -10.51 2.68 -6.66
C LEU A 88 -10.32 1.58 -7.71
N ALA A 89 -9.64 1.85 -8.81
CA ALA A 89 -9.38 0.87 -9.85
C ALA A 89 -8.28 -0.12 -9.48
N ASN A 90 -7.34 0.27 -8.62
CA ASN A 90 -6.21 -0.56 -8.21
C ASN A 90 -6.63 -1.65 -7.20
N ALA A 91 -6.80 -2.89 -7.66
CA ALA A 91 -7.18 -4.02 -6.82
C ALA A 91 -6.14 -4.30 -5.70
N ASN A 92 -4.85 -4.11 -5.97
CA ASN A 92 -3.78 -4.31 -4.99
C ASN A 92 -3.82 -3.22 -3.91
N GLY A 93 -4.07 -1.98 -4.31
CA GLY A 93 -4.33 -0.88 -3.41
C GLY A 93 -5.48 -1.22 -2.46
N LEU A 94 -6.63 -1.62 -2.99
CA LEU A 94 -7.80 -2.01 -2.19
C LEU A 94 -7.51 -3.18 -1.22
N LEU A 95 -6.74 -4.18 -1.64
CA LEU A 95 -6.30 -5.26 -0.74
C LEU A 95 -5.47 -4.70 0.43
N SER A 96 -4.60 -3.75 0.17
CA SER A 96 -3.76 -3.14 1.22
C SER A 96 -4.60 -2.41 2.28
N TYR A 97 -5.71 -1.76 1.89
CA TYR A 97 -6.66 -1.13 2.84
C TYR A 97 -7.24 -2.15 3.83
N THR A 98 -7.46 -3.39 3.38
CA THR A 98 -8.01 -4.43 4.25
C THR A 98 -6.97 -5.00 5.23
N ALA A 99 -5.67 -4.78 5.03
CA ALA A 99 -4.60 -5.33 5.87
C ALA A 99 -4.63 -4.76 7.29
N TYR A 100 -4.93 -3.47 7.42
CA TYR A 100 -4.87 -2.78 8.72
C TYR A 100 -6.10 -2.99 9.59
N LEU A 101 -7.27 -3.29 9.01
CA LEU A 101 -8.51 -3.47 9.75
C LEU A 101 -8.46 -4.64 10.75
N PRO A 102 -8.08 -5.88 10.37
CA PRO A 102 -7.96 -6.99 11.32
C PRO A 102 -6.89 -6.73 12.38
N LEU A 103 -5.78 -6.07 12.01
CA LEU A 103 -4.73 -5.70 12.94
C LEU A 103 -5.22 -4.68 13.97
N LEU A 104 -5.96 -3.66 13.54
CA LEU A 104 -6.58 -2.67 14.41
C LEU A 104 -7.54 -3.34 15.41
N VAL A 105 -8.41 -4.24 14.92
CA VAL A 105 -9.34 -5.00 15.77
C VAL A 105 -8.57 -5.85 16.78
N LEU A 106 -7.50 -6.53 16.35
CA LEU A 106 -6.65 -7.34 17.25
C LEU A 106 -6.02 -6.49 18.35
N ILE A 107 -5.46 -5.33 18.00
CA ILE A 107 -4.83 -4.41 18.96
C ILE A 107 -5.88 -3.92 19.99
N LEU A 108 -7.01 -3.43 19.50
CA LEU A 108 -8.07 -2.91 20.37
C LEU A 108 -8.65 -4.01 21.29
N ALA A 109 -8.90 -5.22 20.73
CA ALA A 109 -9.38 -6.35 21.51
C ALA A 109 -8.36 -6.79 22.57
N SER A 110 -7.07 -6.80 22.23
CA SER A 110 -5.99 -7.14 23.16
C SER A 110 -5.87 -6.12 24.29
N LEU A 111 -5.89 -4.83 23.98
CA LEU A 111 -5.87 -3.75 24.97
C LEU A 111 -7.11 -3.78 25.89
N PHE A 112 -8.30 -4.02 25.31
CA PHE A 112 -9.53 -4.14 26.07
C PHE A 112 -9.52 -5.36 27.00
N SER A 113 -9.08 -6.52 26.49
CA SER A 113 -8.96 -7.76 27.25
C SER A 113 -7.97 -7.61 28.41
N TYR A 114 -6.82 -6.97 28.18
CA TYR A 114 -5.82 -6.68 29.19
C TYR A 114 -6.39 -5.73 30.26
N ARG A 115 -7.08 -4.63 29.88
CA ARG A 115 -7.72 -3.73 30.83
C ARG A 115 -8.77 -4.43 31.69
N ARG A 116 -9.59 -5.28 31.09
CA ARG A 116 -10.60 -6.06 31.81
C ARG A 116 -9.97 -7.05 32.77
N TRP A 117 -8.90 -7.73 32.32
CA TRP A 117 -8.13 -8.64 33.18
C TRP A 117 -7.50 -7.88 34.35
N LEU A 118 -6.86 -6.75 34.10
CA LEU A 118 -6.19 -5.95 35.13
C LEU A 118 -7.15 -5.52 36.23
N ARG A 119 -8.37 -5.12 35.90
CA ARG A 119 -9.42 -4.77 36.89
C ARG A 119 -9.81 -5.96 37.75
N ARG A 120 -9.88 -7.18 37.19
CA ARG A 120 -10.20 -8.40 37.91
C ARG A 120 -9.03 -8.85 38.78
N ALA A 121 -7.82 -8.77 38.24
CA ALA A 121 -6.59 -9.12 38.94
C ALA A 121 -6.32 -8.19 40.11
N SER A 122 -6.58 -6.86 40.00
CA SER A 122 -6.45 -5.94 41.11
C SER A 122 -7.46 -6.24 42.26
N ALA A 123 -8.72 -6.53 41.88
CA ALA A 123 -9.72 -6.90 42.87
C ALA A 123 -9.40 -8.24 43.56
N ALA A 124 -8.87 -9.22 42.84
CA ALA A 124 -8.44 -10.50 43.40
C ALA A 124 -7.22 -10.34 44.34
N ALA A 125 -6.23 -9.55 43.92
CA ALA A 125 -5.07 -9.21 44.76
C ALA A 125 -5.44 -8.50 46.05
N GLU A 126 -6.36 -7.52 46.01
CA GLU A 126 -6.89 -6.83 47.19
C GLU A 126 -7.62 -7.81 48.14
N ALA A 127 -8.26 -8.83 47.60
CA ALA A 127 -8.94 -9.87 48.38
C ALA A 127 -8.01 -10.99 48.86
N GLY A 128 -6.72 -10.96 48.52
CA GLY A 128 -5.75 -12.02 48.84
C GLY A 128 -5.98 -13.33 48.09
N LEU A 129 -6.70 -13.28 46.94
CA LEU A 129 -7.02 -14.43 46.11
C LEU A 129 -5.99 -14.56 44.96
N SER A 130 -5.83 -15.77 44.45
CA SER A 130 -4.99 -16.03 43.26
C SER A 130 -5.45 -15.21 42.06
N LEU A 131 -4.50 -14.77 41.23
CA LEU A 131 -4.79 -13.98 40.04
C LEU A 131 -5.58 -14.79 39.01
N PRO A 132 -6.58 -14.18 38.34
CA PRO A 132 -7.34 -14.85 37.31
C PRO A 132 -6.51 -15.10 36.04
N ASP A 133 -6.75 -16.20 35.34
CA ASP A 133 -6.09 -16.50 34.07
C ASP A 133 -6.38 -15.43 33.01
N LEU A 134 -5.33 -15.03 32.30
CA LEU A 134 -5.47 -14.18 31.11
C LEU A 134 -5.91 -15.03 29.93
N ARG A 135 -7.18 -14.92 29.55
CA ARG A 135 -7.69 -15.56 28.35
C ARG A 135 -7.14 -14.87 27.11
N SER A 136 -6.28 -15.54 26.38
CA SER A 136 -5.75 -15.07 25.11
C SER A 136 -6.83 -15.04 24.02
N ALA A 137 -6.82 -14.00 23.18
CA ALA A 137 -7.65 -13.91 21.97
C ALA A 137 -7.13 -14.80 20.83
N ARG A 138 -6.82 -16.08 21.12
CA ARG A 138 -6.17 -17.02 20.18
C ARG A 138 -6.91 -17.11 18.84
N GLY A 139 -8.24 -17.18 18.87
CA GLY A 139 -9.04 -17.24 17.63
C GLY A 139 -8.85 -16.00 16.75
N LEU A 140 -8.81 -14.80 17.34
CA LEU A 140 -8.58 -13.57 16.59
C LEU A 140 -7.15 -13.49 16.04
N SER A 141 -6.15 -13.94 16.81
CA SER A 141 -4.76 -14.00 16.33
C SER A 141 -4.61 -14.95 15.14
N VAL A 142 -5.25 -16.11 15.18
CA VAL A 142 -5.26 -17.06 14.05
C VAL A 142 -5.92 -16.42 12.83
N LEU A 143 -7.06 -15.74 13.00
CA LEU A 143 -7.75 -15.05 11.90
C LEU A 143 -6.86 -14.00 11.26
N VAL A 144 -6.15 -13.17 12.05
CA VAL A 144 -5.21 -12.16 11.53
C VAL A 144 -4.06 -12.83 10.76
N ILE A 145 -3.50 -13.93 11.27
CA ILE A 145 -2.44 -14.68 10.58
C ILE A 145 -2.94 -15.22 9.23
N VAL A 146 -4.11 -15.89 9.22
CA VAL A 146 -4.72 -16.42 7.98
C VAL A 146 -4.97 -15.30 6.99
N TRP A 147 -5.54 -14.18 7.44
CA TRP A 147 -5.76 -13.01 6.60
C TRP A 147 -4.47 -12.44 6.03
N SER A 148 -3.42 -12.31 6.84
CA SER A 148 -2.10 -11.84 6.38
C SER A 148 -1.49 -12.77 5.31
N VAL A 149 -1.64 -14.09 5.48
CA VAL A 149 -1.18 -15.06 4.47
C VAL A 149 -1.97 -14.92 3.17
N LEU A 150 -3.29 -14.73 3.24
CA LEU A 150 -4.13 -14.52 2.05
C LEU A 150 -3.77 -13.22 1.33
N LEU A 151 -3.51 -12.14 2.06
CA LEU A 151 -3.05 -10.87 1.48
C LEU A 151 -1.71 -11.03 0.76
N ILE A 152 -0.73 -11.66 1.41
CA ILE A 152 0.58 -11.93 0.80
C ILE A 152 0.39 -12.75 -0.47
N ALA A 153 -0.41 -13.82 -0.43
CA ALA A 153 -0.70 -14.64 -1.60
C ALA A 153 -1.39 -13.85 -2.72
N GLY A 154 -2.33 -12.95 -2.38
CA GLY A 154 -3.00 -12.06 -3.33
C GLY A 154 -2.03 -11.11 -4.02
N VAL A 155 -1.15 -10.46 -3.25
CA VAL A 155 -0.11 -9.58 -3.78
C VAL A 155 0.84 -10.36 -4.70
N PHE A 156 1.30 -11.55 -4.29
CA PHE A 156 2.13 -12.39 -5.18
C PHE A 156 1.42 -12.81 -6.45
N ALA A 157 0.14 -13.15 -6.38
CA ALA A 157 -0.64 -13.52 -7.56
C ALA A 157 -0.76 -12.35 -8.55
N SER A 158 -0.92 -11.11 -8.06
CA SER A 158 -0.98 -9.93 -8.92
C SER A 158 0.37 -9.56 -9.53
N LEU A 159 1.45 -9.71 -8.77
CA LEU A 159 2.82 -9.46 -9.25
C LEU A 159 3.34 -10.55 -10.21
N SER A 160 2.68 -11.72 -10.26
CA SER A 160 3.11 -12.84 -11.10
C SER A 160 3.04 -12.56 -12.60
N ARG A 161 2.41 -11.47 -13.02
CA ARG A 161 2.36 -11.02 -14.41
C ARG A 161 3.73 -10.56 -14.92
N SER A 162 4.54 -9.93 -14.06
CA SER A 162 5.91 -9.52 -14.38
C SER A 162 6.94 -10.36 -13.63
N THR A 163 7.80 -11.09 -14.36
CA THR A 163 8.89 -11.87 -13.76
C THR A 163 9.85 -10.98 -12.98
N GLY A 164 10.13 -9.77 -13.46
CA GLY A 164 10.98 -8.79 -12.80
C GLY A 164 10.43 -8.36 -11.44
N MET A 165 9.12 -8.07 -11.37
CA MET A 165 8.44 -7.69 -10.12
C MET A 165 8.43 -8.83 -9.09
N VAL A 166 8.24 -10.08 -9.53
CA VAL A 166 8.33 -11.26 -8.64
C VAL A 166 9.74 -11.38 -8.06
N LEU A 167 10.77 -11.32 -8.90
CA LEU A 167 12.17 -11.42 -8.47
C LEU A 167 12.56 -10.29 -7.53
N LEU A 168 12.12 -9.07 -7.81
CA LEU A 168 12.34 -7.90 -6.96
C LEU A 168 11.69 -8.06 -5.59
N THR A 169 10.44 -8.50 -5.54
CA THR A 169 9.71 -8.75 -4.28
C THR A 169 10.35 -9.86 -3.47
N MET A 170 10.73 -10.97 -4.11
CA MET A 170 11.47 -12.06 -3.46
C MET A 170 12.81 -11.58 -2.92
N GLY A 171 13.54 -10.76 -3.67
CA GLY A 171 14.79 -10.13 -3.24
C GLY A 171 14.61 -9.26 -2.00
N MET A 172 13.55 -8.43 -1.96
CA MET A 172 13.23 -7.61 -0.79
C MET A 172 12.87 -8.44 0.44
N LEU A 173 12.10 -9.52 0.29
CA LEU A 173 11.77 -10.42 1.40
C LEU A 173 13.01 -11.15 1.94
N LEU A 174 13.87 -11.63 1.04
CA LEU A 174 15.14 -12.25 1.43
C LEU A 174 16.06 -11.25 2.15
N PHE A 175 16.13 -10.02 1.66
CA PHE A 175 16.91 -8.95 2.29
C PHE A 175 16.37 -8.61 3.69
N LEU A 176 15.05 -8.53 3.87
CA LEU A 176 14.42 -8.33 5.18
C LEU A 176 14.75 -9.48 6.14
N ALA A 177 14.63 -10.72 5.68
CA ALA A 177 14.99 -11.90 6.47
C ALA A 177 16.47 -11.89 6.89
N LEU A 178 17.37 -11.51 5.98
CA LEU A 178 18.79 -11.36 6.24
C LEU A 178 19.06 -10.26 7.28
N THR A 179 18.36 -9.13 7.17
CA THR A 179 18.47 -8.03 8.16
C THR A 179 18.06 -8.49 9.54
N CYS A 180 16.93 -9.20 9.66
CA CYS A 180 16.48 -9.76 10.94
C CYS A 180 17.47 -10.77 11.51
N PHE A 181 18.03 -11.64 10.66
CA PHE A 181 19.04 -12.61 11.07
C PHE A 181 20.34 -11.95 11.57
N LEU A 182 20.85 -10.95 10.85
CA LEU A 182 22.05 -10.20 11.25
C LEU A 182 21.82 -9.44 12.57
N ALA A 183 20.64 -8.81 12.71
CA ALA A 183 20.26 -8.12 13.93
C ALA A 183 20.21 -9.08 15.15
N ASP A 184 19.58 -10.25 15.01
CA ASP A 184 19.55 -11.25 16.09
C ASP A 184 20.94 -11.77 16.44
N THR A 185 21.78 -12.05 15.43
CA THR A 185 23.17 -12.50 15.63
C THR A 185 24.00 -11.43 16.32
N ALA A 186 23.90 -10.18 15.90
CA ALA A 186 24.59 -9.06 16.55
C ALA A 186 24.12 -8.88 18.00
N ARG A 187 22.83 -8.96 18.26
CA ARG A 187 22.26 -8.91 19.61
C ARG A 187 22.83 -9.96 20.51
N LYS A 188 22.88 -11.23 20.08
CA LYS A 188 23.46 -12.35 20.82
C LYS A 188 24.96 -12.14 21.11
N SER A 189 25.73 -11.70 20.12
CA SER A 189 27.14 -11.40 20.26
C SER A 189 27.40 -10.27 21.27
N LEU A 190 26.62 -9.19 21.23
CA LEU A 190 26.75 -8.09 22.19
C LEU A 190 26.35 -8.47 23.62
N GLN A 191 25.39 -9.39 23.77
CA GLN A 191 25.04 -9.95 25.07
C GLN A 191 26.21 -10.78 25.67
N HIS A 192 26.89 -11.58 24.84
CA HIS A 192 28.10 -12.32 25.26
C HIS A 192 29.24 -11.39 25.69
N LEU A 193 29.41 -10.26 25.00
CA LEU A 193 30.42 -9.24 25.31
C LEU A 193 30.10 -8.38 26.53
N ARG A 194 28.90 -8.55 27.14
CA ARG A 194 28.41 -7.76 28.29
C ARG A 194 28.44 -6.26 28.06
N CYS A 195 28.15 -5.83 26.80
CA CYS A 195 28.12 -4.41 26.44
C CYS A 195 27.01 -3.66 27.19
N PRO A 196 27.22 -2.38 27.50
CA PRO A 196 26.17 -1.56 28.14
C PRO A 196 24.95 -1.40 27.24
N PRO A 197 23.72 -1.24 27.77
CA PRO A 197 22.47 -1.20 26.99
C PRO A 197 22.45 -0.15 25.89
N TRP A 198 23.05 1.01 26.12
CA TRP A 198 23.10 2.08 25.10
C TRP A 198 23.95 1.68 23.88
N ALA A 199 25.08 0.96 24.10
CA ALA A 199 25.92 0.46 23.01
C ALA A 199 25.18 -0.56 22.15
N ASN A 200 24.38 -1.44 22.79
CA ASN A 200 23.52 -2.38 22.08
C ASN A 200 22.51 -1.65 21.18
N VAL A 201 21.83 -0.63 21.70
CA VAL A 201 20.88 0.17 20.91
C VAL A 201 21.56 0.87 19.74
N LEU A 202 22.74 1.47 19.96
CA LEU A 202 23.49 2.14 18.88
C LEU A 202 23.95 1.19 17.78
N VAL A 203 24.47 0.02 18.15
CA VAL A 203 24.91 -1.00 17.17
C VAL A 203 23.72 -1.54 16.39
N MET A 204 22.60 -1.83 17.06
CA MET A 204 21.38 -2.29 16.40
C MET A 204 20.82 -1.23 15.45
N ALA A 205 20.74 0.02 15.90
CA ALA A 205 20.31 1.14 15.05
C ALA A 205 21.26 1.32 13.84
N GLY A 206 22.57 1.23 14.06
CA GLY A 206 23.57 1.31 13.00
C GLY A 206 23.41 0.19 11.96
N ILE A 207 23.19 -1.05 12.38
CA ILE A 207 22.92 -2.17 11.48
C ILE A 207 21.63 -1.90 10.67
N CYS A 208 20.54 -1.52 11.33
CA CYS A 208 19.28 -1.24 10.64
C CYS A 208 19.43 -0.11 9.61
N VAL A 209 20.10 0.99 9.96
CA VAL A 209 20.34 2.12 9.03
C VAL A 209 21.24 1.68 7.88
N ALA A 210 22.36 1.00 8.15
CA ALA A 210 23.27 0.54 7.11
C ALA A 210 22.61 -0.42 6.13
N MET A 211 21.79 -1.34 6.63
CA MET A 211 21.02 -2.27 5.81
C MET A 211 19.94 -1.52 5.02
N PHE A 212 19.22 -0.60 5.63
CA PHE A 212 18.21 0.18 4.92
C PHE A 212 18.82 1.00 3.77
N VAL A 213 19.89 1.76 4.05
CA VAL A 213 20.58 2.57 3.03
C VAL A 213 21.21 1.69 1.95
N GLY A 214 21.91 0.63 2.34
CA GLY A 214 22.53 -0.32 1.40
C GLY A 214 21.49 -1.04 0.55
N GLY A 215 20.37 -1.46 1.14
CA GLY A 215 19.26 -2.09 0.42
C GLY A 215 18.60 -1.16 -0.58
N MET A 216 18.30 0.08 -0.17
CA MET A 216 17.72 1.09 -1.07
C MET A 216 18.68 1.44 -2.23
N ALA A 217 19.97 1.61 -1.93
CA ALA A 217 20.98 1.89 -2.96
C ALA A 217 21.13 0.70 -3.95
N GLY A 218 21.13 -0.53 -3.44
CA GLY A 218 21.18 -1.74 -4.27
C GLY A 218 19.93 -1.91 -5.13
N LEU A 219 18.75 -1.65 -4.58
CA LEU A 219 17.50 -1.68 -5.30
C LEU A 219 17.48 -0.62 -6.41
N PHE A 220 17.85 0.61 -6.07
CA PHE A 220 17.92 1.70 -7.05
C PHE A 220 18.90 1.37 -8.19
N ALA A 221 20.11 0.87 -7.85
CA ALA A 221 21.09 0.46 -8.85
C ALA A 221 20.57 -0.68 -9.74
N LEU A 222 19.84 -1.65 -9.18
CA LEU A 222 19.22 -2.74 -9.93
C LEU A 222 18.17 -2.22 -10.92
N VAL A 223 17.28 -1.36 -10.46
CA VAL A 223 16.24 -0.74 -11.30
C VAL A 223 16.87 0.09 -12.41
N MET A 224 17.85 0.94 -12.08
CA MET A 224 18.52 1.79 -13.07
C MET A 224 19.35 0.99 -14.08
N HIS A 225 20.00 -0.10 -13.65
CA HIS A 225 20.75 -0.98 -14.55
C HIS A 225 19.86 -1.68 -15.58
N ASN A 226 18.64 -2.02 -15.17
CA ASN A 226 17.67 -2.70 -16.03
C ASN A 226 16.64 -1.73 -16.64
N ALA A 227 16.80 -0.41 -16.43
CA ALA A 227 15.96 0.59 -17.06
C ALA A 227 16.10 0.49 -18.60
N GLY A 228 14.98 0.37 -19.30
CA GLY A 228 14.93 0.20 -20.75
C GLY A 228 15.11 -1.23 -21.26
N THR A 229 15.24 -2.24 -20.38
CA THR A 229 15.28 -3.65 -20.80
C THR A 229 13.89 -4.31 -20.86
N GLY A 230 12.83 -3.59 -20.50
CA GLY A 230 11.47 -4.14 -20.37
C GLY A 230 11.31 -5.16 -19.21
N TRP A 231 12.33 -5.31 -18.37
CA TRP A 231 12.37 -6.33 -17.30
C TRP A 231 11.26 -6.17 -16.26
N LEU A 232 10.83 -4.92 -16.01
CA LEU A 232 9.74 -4.57 -15.08
C LEU A 232 8.38 -4.43 -15.80
N GLU A 233 8.37 -4.47 -17.13
CA GLU A 233 7.16 -4.36 -17.92
C GLU A 233 6.35 -5.64 -17.86
N ASP A 234 5.04 -5.51 -17.77
CA ASP A 234 4.12 -6.66 -17.74
C ASP A 234 4.00 -7.36 -19.09
N ARG A 235 4.47 -6.70 -20.14
CA ARG A 235 4.40 -7.20 -21.52
C ARG A 235 5.63 -6.77 -22.33
N PRO A 236 6.13 -7.64 -23.24
CA PRO A 236 7.16 -7.23 -24.16
C PRO A 236 6.58 -6.30 -25.24
N PRO A 237 7.35 -5.32 -25.73
CA PRO A 237 6.95 -4.56 -26.90
C PRO A 237 6.79 -5.46 -28.14
N ALA A 238 5.89 -5.08 -29.04
CA ALA A 238 5.69 -5.80 -30.30
C ALA A 238 6.94 -5.68 -31.18
N GLU A 239 7.54 -4.49 -31.21
CA GLU A 239 8.82 -4.23 -31.88
C GLU A 239 9.59 -3.13 -31.13
N THR A 240 10.88 -3.02 -31.45
CA THR A 240 11.72 -1.91 -30.97
C THR A 240 12.46 -1.31 -32.17
N TYR A 241 12.65 0.01 -32.15
CA TYR A 241 13.44 0.69 -33.15
C TYR A 241 14.29 1.78 -32.52
N THR A 242 15.42 2.10 -33.17
CA THR A 242 16.32 3.13 -32.69
C THR A 242 16.27 4.35 -33.62
N TYR A 243 15.98 5.52 -33.03
CA TYR A 243 15.94 6.78 -33.73
C TYR A 243 16.75 7.84 -32.94
N HIS A 244 17.65 8.52 -33.60
CA HIS A 244 18.58 9.46 -32.96
C HIS A 244 19.31 8.94 -31.71
N GLY A 245 19.66 7.64 -31.69
CA GLY A 245 20.36 7.01 -30.58
C GLY A 245 19.48 6.63 -29.38
N THR A 246 18.15 6.87 -29.47
CA THR A 246 17.17 6.44 -28.48
C THR A 246 16.43 5.23 -29.01
N THR A 247 16.32 4.18 -28.20
CA THR A 247 15.52 2.99 -28.52
C THR A 247 14.09 3.21 -28.03
N TRP A 248 13.14 3.01 -28.94
CA TRP A 248 11.71 3.14 -28.70
C TRP A 248 11.05 1.78 -28.72
N SER A 249 10.14 1.56 -27.77
CA SER A 249 9.27 0.38 -27.73
C SER A 249 7.95 0.71 -28.41
N VAL A 250 7.48 -0.19 -29.27
CA VAL A 250 6.22 -0.06 -30.01
C VAL A 250 5.27 -1.14 -29.54
N TYR A 251 4.05 -0.75 -29.23
CA TYR A 251 2.98 -1.64 -28.81
C TYR A 251 1.83 -1.59 -29.81
N HIS A 252 1.10 -2.69 -29.94
CA HIS A 252 -0.09 -2.83 -30.79
C HIS A 252 -1.26 -3.38 -29.97
N ASP A 253 -1.57 -2.71 -28.87
CA ASP A 253 -2.68 -3.11 -28.04
C ASP A 253 -4.01 -2.82 -28.73
N PRO A 254 -5.02 -3.65 -28.52
CA PRO A 254 -6.37 -3.33 -28.96
C PRO A 254 -6.91 -2.14 -28.16
N ILE A 255 -7.21 -1.05 -28.84
CA ILE A 255 -7.85 0.12 -28.28
C ILE A 255 -9.24 0.31 -28.90
N PRO A 256 -10.25 0.77 -28.12
CA PRO A 256 -11.62 0.94 -28.63
C PRO A 256 -11.77 1.95 -29.76
N LEU A 257 -11.15 3.09 -29.62
CA LEU A 257 -11.21 4.22 -30.56
C LEU A 257 -9.82 4.48 -31.14
N ARG A 258 -9.73 4.65 -32.46
CA ARG A 258 -8.49 4.95 -33.17
C ARG A 258 -8.59 6.26 -33.93
N VAL A 259 -7.46 6.84 -34.26
CA VAL A 259 -7.40 8.05 -35.10
C VAL A 259 -7.98 7.77 -36.48
N GLU A 260 -7.75 6.58 -37.05
CA GLU A 260 -8.24 6.17 -38.38
C GLU A 260 -9.77 6.05 -38.43
N ASP A 261 -10.44 5.90 -37.28
CA ASP A 261 -11.91 5.89 -37.20
C ASP A 261 -12.48 7.31 -37.37
N LEU A 262 -11.67 8.34 -37.08
CA LEU A 262 -12.09 9.74 -37.06
C LEU A 262 -11.63 10.49 -38.29
N VAL A 263 -10.42 10.27 -38.77
CA VAL A 263 -9.82 10.97 -39.90
C VAL A 263 -9.01 10.00 -40.77
N GLU A 264 -8.94 10.29 -42.06
CA GLU A 264 -8.12 9.53 -42.98
C GLU A 264 -6.65 9.94 -42.81
N VAL A 265 -5.83 9.02 -42.32
CA VAL A 265 -4.39 9.21 -42.08
C VAL A 265 -3.61 8.01 -42.59
N ASP A 266 -2.41 8.28 -43.11
CA ASP A 266 -1.47 7.27 -43.52
C ASP A 266 -0.24 7.34 -42.58
N TYR A 267 -0.03 6.25 -41.82
CA TYR A 267 1.07 6.17 -40.87
C TYR A 267 2.14 5.23 -41.36
N ASP A 268 3.36 5.68 -41.42
CA ASP A 268 4.52 4.80 -41.60
C ASP A 268 4.75 3.93 -40.36
N ARG A 269 4.55 4.49 -39.15
CA ARG A 269 4.67 3.78 -37.88
C ARG A 269 3.69 4.36 -36.85
N TRP A 270 3.18 3.50 -36.03
CA TRP A 270 2.27 3.85 -34.96
C TRP A 270 2.39 2.89 -33.76
N SER A 271 2.03 3.36 -32.59
CA SER A 271 1.95 2.57 -31.36
C SER A 271 0.60 2.79 -30.73
N THR A 272 -0.07 1.72 -30.33
CA THR A 272 -1.26 1.78 -29.49
C THR A 272 -0.97 1.11 -28.17
N GLU A 273 -1.30 1.82 -27.09
CA GLU A 273 -1.08 1.36 -25.73
C GLU A 273 -2.42 1.38 -24.98
N ALA A 274 -2.69 0.31 -24.26
CA ALA A 274 -3.84 0.20 -23.37
C ALA A 274 -3.37 -0.32 -22.02
N ASP A 275 -3.66 0.44 -20.99
CA ASP A 275 -3.47 0.03 -19.60
C ASP A 275 -4.82 0.04 -18.88
N VAL A 276 -5.22 -1.12 -18.32
CA VAL A 276 -6.55 -1.30 -17.75
C VAL A 276 -6.43 -1.90 -16.36
N ASP A 277 -6.67 -1.07 -15.37
CA ASP A 277 -6.80 -1.47 -13.98
C ASP A 277 -8.24 -1.84 -13.64
N ARG A 278 -8.40 -2.95 -12.92
CA ARG A 278 -9.71 -3.49 -12.57
C ARG A 278 -9.77 -3.87 -11.10
N SER A 279 -10.80 -3.38 -10.45
CA SER A 279 -11.14 -3.76 -9.08
C SER A 279 -12.63 -4.10 -8.97
N PRO A 280 -13.10 -4.62 -7.81
CA PRO A 280 -14.53 -4.78 -7.56
C PRO A 280 -15.32 -3.46 -7.49
N LEU A 281 -14.67 -2.30 -7.36
CA LEU A 281 -15.30 -0.99 -7.18
C LEU A 281 -15.29 -0.15 -8.46
N ALA A 282 -14.21 -0.24 -9.25
CA ALA A 282 -14.02 0.56 -10.45
C ALA A 282 -13.18 -0.17 -11.50
N VAL A 283 -13.35 0.22 -12.74
CA VAL A 283 -12.46 -0.12 -13.87
C VAL A 283 -11.94 1.20 -14.42
N HIS A 284 -10.63 1.34 -14.55
CA HIS A 284 -9.97 2.48 -15.16
C HIS A 284 -9.10 1.99 -16.32
N GLY A 285 -9.36 2.47 -17.52
CA GLY A 285 -8.60 2.19 -18.71
C GLY A 285 -7.99 3.46 -19.27
N THR A 286 -6.69 3.49 -19.45
CA THR A 286 -5.96 4.55 -20.14
C THR A 286 -5.54 4.04 -21.51
N TYR A 287 -5.85 4.79 -22.54
CA TYR A 287 -5.62 4.42 -23.93
C TYR A 287 -4.88 5.54 -24.65
N ARG A 288 -3.89 5.17 -25.43
CA ARG A 288 -3.10 6.12 -26.22
C ARG A 288 -2.78 5.54 -27.59
N GLN A 289 -2.90 6.38 -28.59
CA GLN A 289 -2.36 6.14 -29.93
C GLN A 289 -1.37 7.23 -30.28
N ASN A 290 -0.11 6.84 -30.46
CA ASN A 290 0.95 7.71 -30.87
C ASN A 290 1.32 7.33 -32.31
N ALA A 291 1.17 8.27 -33.23
CA ALA A 291 1.51 8.04 -34.62
C ALA A 291 2.92 8.49 -34.96
N ARG A 292 3.60 9.10 -34.01
CA ARG A 292 4.93 9.64 -34.21
C ARG A 292 6.00 8.71 -33.73
N LEU A 293 6.72 8.18 -34.67
CA LEU A 293 7.94 7.43 -34.38
C LEU A 293 9.09 7.95 -35.29
N GLY A 294 9.13 9.27 -35.57
CA GLY A 294 10.10 9.87 -36.46
C GLY A 294 9.79 11.33 -36.76
N ASP A 295 9.66 11.67 -38.02
CA ASP A 295 9.41 13.05 -38.47
C ASP A 295 7.92 13.24 -38.83
N GLY A 296 7.28 14.22 -38.21
CA GLY A 296 5.97 14.70 -38.62
C GLY A 296 5.04 15.03 -37.45
N ASP A 297 4.14 15.97 -37.69
CA ASP A 297 3.04 16.35 -36.81
C ASP A 297 1.85 15.47 -37.12
N LEU A 298 1.91 14.20 -36.74
CA LEU A 298 0.79 13.29 -36.89
C LEU A 298 -0.11 13.40 -35.63
N PRO A 299 -1.43 13.25 -35.81
CA PRO A 299 -2.35 13.38 -34.72
C PRO A 299 -2.14 12.26 -33.68
N GLU A 300 -2.18 12.64 -32.41
CA GLU A 300 -2.19 11.72 -31.28
C GLU A 300 -3.59 11.65 -30.69
N LEU A 301 -3.99 10.47 -30.23
CA LEU A 301 -5.26 10.28 -29.53
C LEU A 301 -4.95 9.71 -28.15
N ARG A 302 -5.48 10.38 -27.14
CA ARG A 302 -5.42 9.92 -25.75
C ARG A 302 -6.80 10.00 -25.12
N TYR A 303 -7.17 8.94 -24.43
CA TYR A 303 -8.42 8.94 -23.66
C TYR A 303 -8.33 7.99 -22.47
N GLU A 304 -9.16 8.30 -21.48
CA GLU A 304 -9.30 7.51 -20.26
C GLU A 304 -10.78 7.17 -20.06
N ILE A 305 -11.05 5.92 -19.67
CA ILE A 305 -12.42 5.44 -19.43
C ILE A 305 -12.50 4.94 -17.99
N VAL A 306 -13.44 5.50 -17.22
CA VAL A 306 -13.69 5.08 -15.84
C VAL A 306 -15.11 4.56 -15.73
N THR A 307 -15.25 3.34 -15.21
CA THR A 307 -16.56 2.72 -14.93
C THR A 307 -16.70 2.47 -13.44
N VAL A 308 -17.72 3.06 -12.81
CA VAL A 308 -17.99 2.99 -11.37
C VAL A 308 -19.48 2.78 -11.15
N GLN A 309 -19.87 1.66 -10.53
CA GLN A 309 -21.30 1.34 -10.35
C GLN A 309 -21.97 2.12 -9.21
N ASN A 310 -21.21 2.57 -8.22
CA ASN A 310 -21.73 3.29 -7.07
C ASN A 310 -21.79 4.79 -7.33
N SER A 311 -22.95 5.42 -7.21
CA SER A 311 -23.16 6.84 -7.52
C SER A 311 -22.27 7.77 -6.68
N PHE A 312 -22.08 7.49 -5.39
CA PHE A 312 -21.20 8.30 -4.54
C PHE A 312 -19.73 8.24 -5.00
N LEU A 313 -19.25 7.06 -5.36
CA LEU A 313 -17.89 6.88 -5.88
C LEU A 313 -17.76 7.49 -7.28
N TYR A 314 -18.82 7.44 -8.09
CA TYR A 314 -18.87 8.08 -9.40
C TYR A 314 -18.69 9.60 -9.28
N ASP A 315 -19.43 10.26 -8.39
CA ASP A 315 -19.31 11.70 -8.16
C ASP A 315 -17.93 12.09 -7.64
N LEU A 316 -17.30 11.20 -6.85
CA LEU A 316 -15.93 11.39 -6.37
C LEU A 316 -14.91 11.35 -7.51
N CYS A 317 -15.01 10.36 -8.41
CA CYS A 317 -14.15 10.25 -9.60
C CYS A 317 -14.36 11.41 -10.58
N LYS A 318 -15.62 11.79 -10.84
CA LYS A 318 -15.92 12.95 -11.69
C LYS A 318 -15.30 14.24 -11.15
N ARG A 319 -15.38 14.44 -9.83
CA ARG A 319 -14.74 15.59 -9.18
C ARG A 319 -13.24 15.57 -9.34
N ASP A 320 -12.61 14.41 -9.32
CA ASP A 320 -11.18 14.27 -9.50
C ASP A 320 -10.71 14.75 -10.87
N PHE A 321 -11.38 14.34 -11.94
CA PHE A 321 -11.10 14.85 -13.30
C PHE A 321 -11.17 16.38 -13.37
N ILE A 322 -12.20 16.97 -12.78
CA ILE A 322 -12.37 18.43 -12.77
C ILE A 322 -11.25 19.09 -11.94
N GLN A 323 -11.03 18.61 -10.72
CA GLN A 323 -10.02 19.17 -9.83
C GLN A 323 -8.59 18.97 -10.35
N TRP A 324 -8.33 17.92 -11.12
CA TRP A 324 -7.02 17.70 -11.72
C TRP A 324 -6.67 18.82 -12.72
N VAL A 325 -7.61 19.20 -13.53
CA VAL A 325 -7.47 20.32 -14.49
C VAL A 325 -7.32 21.66 -13.76
N GLU A 326 -8.07 21.88 -12.70
CA GLU A 326 -8.10 23.13 -11.95
C GLU A 326 -6.99 23.24 -10.89
N ARG A 327 -6.19 22.19 -10.68
CA ARG A 327 -5.24 22.07 -9.56
C ARG A 327 -4.21 23.19 -9.48
N ASP A 328 -3.74 23.65 -10.62
CA ASP A 328 -2.68 24.65 -10.69
C ASP A 328 -3.20 26.09 -10.79
N ASN A 329 -4.52 26.28 -10.87
CA ASN A 329 -5.15 27.59 -11.01
C ASN A 329 -4.84 28.53 -9.84
N ASP A 330 -4.72 27.99 -8.61
CA ASP A 330 -4.38 28.78 -7.42
C ASP A 330 -3.00 29.46 -7.49
N GLN A 331 -2.11 28.98 -8.39
CA GLN A 331 -0.77 29.49 -8.59
C GLN A 331 -0.66 30.43 -9.81
N LEU A 332 -1.73 30.55 -10.59
CA LEU A 332 -1.75 31.29 -11.84
C LEU A 332 -2.73 32.48 -11.75
N PRO A 333 -2.46 33.59 -12.48
CA PRO A 333 -3.46 34.61 -12.72
C PRO A 333 -4.71 34.04 -13.40
N GLU A 334 -5.89 34.59 -13.10
CA GLU A 334 -7.19 34.09 -13.59
C GLU A 334 -7.27 33.98 -15.12
N GLU A 335 -6.55 34.82 -15.84
CA GLU A 335 -6.44 34.79 -17.31
C GLU A 335 -5.75 33.54 -17.89
N TYR A 336 -5.06 32.76 -17.03
CA TYR A 336 -4.36 31.51 -17.40
C TYR A 336 -5.02 30.26 -16.81
N TRP A 337 -6.20 30.41 -16.23
CA TRP A 337 -6.88 29.26 -15.61
C TRP A 337 -7.36 28.26 -16.64
N ASP A 338 -7.23 27.00 -16.24
CA ASP A 338 -7.81 25.85 -16.90
C ASP A 338 -9.11 25.45 -16.18
N VAL A 339 -10.23 25.42 -16.89
CA VAL A 339 -11.54 25.11 -16.29
C VAL A 339 -12.37 24.24 -17.22
N TYR A 340 -13.20 23.37 -16.67
CA TYR A 340 -14.22 22.66 -17.40
C TYR A 340 -15.51 23.47 -17.44
N GLN A 341 -16.09 23.62 -18.65
CA GLN A 341 -17.39 24.26 -18.86
C GLN A 341 -18.35 23.27 -19.54
N PRO A 342 -19.67 23.29 -19.18
CA PRO A 342 -20.64 22.42 -19.79
C PRO A 342 -20.89 22.86 -21.23
N VAL A 343 -20.97 21.88 -22.14
CA VAL A 343 -21.34 22.07 -23.57
C VAL A 343 -22.50 21.17 -23.93
N ASP A 344 -23.07 21.32 -25.13
CA ASP A 344 -24.20 20.51 -25.59
C ASP A 344 -23.84 19.02 -25.64
N PRO A 345 -24.48 18.16 -24.83
CA PRO A 345 -24.17 16.72 -24.81
C PRO A 345 -24.85 15.95 -25.97
N ALA A 346 -25.82 16.53 -26.65
CA ALA A 346 -26.62 15.82 -27.63
C ALA A 346 -25.82 15.23 -28.79
N PRO A 347 -24.81 15.90 -29.38
CA PRO A 347 -23.99 15.32 -30.43
C PRO A 347 -23.20 14.09 -30.00
N TRP A 348 -22.86 13.99 -28.71
CA TRP A 348 -22.04 12.90 -28.12
C TRP A 348 -22.89 11.73 -27.62
N GLY A 349 -24.20 11.84 -27.57
CA GLY A 349 -25.09 10.85 -26.95
C GLY A 349 -24.75 10.59 -25.45
N ALA A 350 -24.29 11.62 -24.77
CA ALA A 350 -23.95 11.59 -23.34
C ALA A 350 -25.06 12.31 -22.52
N GLU A 351 -25.06 12.10 -21.19
CA GLU A 351 -25.96 12.84 -20.29
C GLU A 351 -25.40 14.24 -19.99
N GLU A 352 -24.10 14.35 -19.92
CA GLU A 352 -23.37 15.57 -19.65
C GLU A 352 -22.03 15.54 -20.38
N VAL A 353 -21.63 16.69 -20.93
CA VAL A 353 -20.29 16.87 -21.53
C VAL A 353 -19.69 18.14 -20.99
N LEU A 354 -18.47 18.06 -20.54
CA LEU A 354 -17.67 19.19 -20.11
C LEU A 354 -16.49 19.35 -21.07
N GLN A 355 -16.30 20.56 -21.60
CA GLN A 355 -15.14 20.90 -22.42
C GLN A 355 -14.15 21.71 -21.59
N ARG A 356 -12.86 21.40 -21.72
CA ARG A 356 -11.79 22.17 -21.09
C ARG A 356 -11.57 23.48 -21.81
N TYR A 357 -11.45 24.55 -21.05
CA TYR A 357 -11.03 25.88 -21.49
C TYR A 357 -9.68 26.21 -20.86
N ARG A 358 -8.74 26.65 -21.67
CA ARG A 358 -7.42 27.09 -21.24
C ARG A 358 -7.26 28.57 -21.56
N SER A 359 -7.02 29.40 -20.55
CA SER A 359 -6.92 30.85 -20.72
C SER A 359 -8.15 31.47 -21.42
N GLY A 360 -9.33 30.91 -21.16
CA GLY A 360 -10.60 31.35 -21.78
C GLY A 360 -10.89 30.82 -23.19
N GLU A 361 -9.95 30.10 -23.82
CA GLU A 361 -10.12 29.49 -25.14
C GLU A 361 -10.48 27.99 -25.01
N PRO A 362 -11.40 27.48 -25.82
CA PRO A 362 -11.76 26.07 -25.81
C PRO A 362 -10.62 25.22 -26.35
N VAL A 363 -10.34 24.10 -25.68
CA VAL A 363 -9.43 23.05 -26.14
C VAL A 363 -10.20 21.77 -26.43
N ASN A 364 -9.65 20.94 -27.33
CA ASN A 364 -10.29 19.69 -27.73
C ASN A 364 -10.09 18.57 -26.69
N GLN A 365 -10.36 18.89 -25.43
CA GLN A 365 -10.37 17.95 -24.31
C GLN A 365 -11.79 17.97 -23.69
N PHE A 366 -12.41 16.80 -23.66
CA PHE A 366 -13.80 16.64 -23.27
C PHE A 366 -13.93 15.56 -22.19
N LEU A 367 -14.74 15.83 -21.18
CA LEU A 367 -15.19 14.82 -20.22
C LEU A 367 -16.64 14.46 -20.52
N LEU A 368 -16.84 13.24 -21.01
CA LEU A 368 -18.13 12.66 -21.38
C LEU A 368 -18.67 11.86 -20.20
N CYS A 369 -19.92 12.09 -19.81
CA CYS A 369 -20.54 11.46 -18.64
C CYS A 369 -21.80 10.69 -19.02
N TRP A 370 -21.87 9.41 -18.59
CA TRP A 370 -23.03 8.53 -18.67
C TRP A 370 -23.33 7.92 -17.30
N PRO A 371 -24.47 7.26 -17.08
CA PRO A 371 -24.76 6.58 -15.82
C PRO A 371 -23.73 5.52 -15.49
N GLY A 372 -22.97 5.73 -14.42
CA GLY A 372 -21.94 4.80 -13.96
C GLY A 372 -20.68 4.72 -14.82
N ARG A 373 -20.52 5.58 -15.80
CA ARG A 373 -19.35 5.64 -16.70
C ARG A 373 -19.00 7.06 -17.07
N MET A 374 -17.71 7.34 -17.18
CA MET A 374 -17.19 8.59 -17.71
C MET A 374 -15.98 8.32 -18.59
N ALA A 375 -15.73 9.19 -19.54
CA ALA A 375 -14.54 9.15 -20.38
C ALA A 375 -13.99 10.55 -20.58
N GLU A 376 -12.71 10.73 -20.35
CA GLU A 376 -11.99 11.94 -20.77
C GLU A 376 -11.31 11.63 -22.10
N VAL A 377 -11.47 12.49 -23.10
CA VAL A 377 -10.82 12.35 -24.41
C VAL A 377 -10.03 13.61 -24.72
N ASP A 378 -8.79 13.44 -25.11
CA ASP A 378 -7.86 14.49 -25.53
C ASP A 378 -7.56 14.29 -27.03
N LEU A 379 -8.04 15.22 -27.84
CA LEU A 379 -7.95 15.21 -29.29
C LEU A 379 -6.99 16.29 -29.77
N PRO A 380 -6.41 16.14 -30.98
CA PRO A 380 -5.56 17.18 -31.56
C PRO A 380 -6.23 18.56 -31.55
N TRP A 381 -5.47 19.58 -31.15
CA TRP A 381 -5.96 20.94 -30.94
C TRP A 381 -6.51 21.61 -32.20
N ASP A 382 -6.08 21.17 -33.38
CA ASP A 382 -6.45 21.71 -34.70
C ASP A 382 -7.62 20.98 -35.38
N TRP A 383 -8.27 20.03 -34.66
CA TRP A 383 -9.41 19.32 -35.20
C TRP A 383 -10.73 20.07 -35.00
N ASP A 384 -11.43 20.34 -36.11
CA ASP A 384 -12.83 20.76 -36.11
C ASP A 384 -13.73 19.52 -36.13
N LEU A 385 -14.26 19.14 -34.96
CA LEU A 385 -15.10 17.94 -34.84
C LEU A 385 -16.47 18.14 -35.50
N THR A 386 -16.84 17.23 -36.40
CA THR A 386 -18.19 17.15 -36.98
C THR A 386 -19.12 16.41 -35.98
N ALA A 387 -20.45 16.62 -36.16
CA ALA A 387 -21.45 15.93 -35.34
C ALA A 387 -21.36 14.39 -35.46
N ASP A 388 -21.00 13.87 -36.64
CA ASP A 388 -20.84 12.43 -36.86
C ASP A 388 -19.63 11.88 -36.11
N GLN A 389 -18.52 12.62 -36.06
CA GLN A 389 -17.32 12.22 -35.26
C GLN A 389 -17.64 12.28 -33.78
N MET A 390 -18.33 13.30 -33.30
CA MET A 390 -18.75 13.39 -31.89
C MET A 390 -19.63 12.19 -31.50
N ALA A 391 -20.58 11.82 -32.37
CA ALA A 391 -21.46 10.68 -32.14
C ALA A 391 -20.68 9.35 -32.12
N LEU A 392 -19.75 9.18 -33.05
CA LEU A 392 -18.89 7.98 -33.08
C LEU A 392 -18.04 7.85 -31.82
N ILE A 393 -17.39 8.95 -31.38
CA ILE A 393 -16.61 8.98 -30.15
C ILE A 393 -17.50 8.59 -28.96
N GLY A 394 -18.65 9.26 -28.83
CA GLY A 394 -19.57 9.03 -27.72
C GLY A 394 -20.11 7.60 -27.66
N GLU A 395 -20.49 7.01 -28.80
CA GLU A 395 -20.96 5.62 -28.89
C GLU A 395 -19.84 4.64 -28.54
N THR A 396 -18.66 4.79 -29.14
CA THR A 396 -17.51 3.91 -28.96
C THR A 396 -17.05 3.91 -27.49
N LEU A 397 -16.88 5.10 -26.88
CA LEU A 397 -16.40 5.21 -25.49
C LEU A 397 -17.46 4.77 -24.46
N ARG A 398 -18.74 4.82 -24.82
CA ARG A 398 -19.82 4.30 -23.99
C ARG A 398 -19.85 2.78 -23.97
N GLU A 399 -19.51 2.11 -25.06
CA GLU A 399 -19.60 0.65 -25.21
C GLU A 399 -18.30 -0.07 -24.85
N ALA A 400 -17.15 0.58 -24.90
CA ALA A 400 -15.84 0.05 -24.56
C ALA A 400 -15.74 -0.36 -23.08
#